data_ffded624d3b096097c26f1ca975f974d
#
_entry.id   ffded624d3b096097c26f1ca975f974d
#
_cell.length_a   1.000
_cell.length_b   1.000
_cell.length_c   1.000
_cell.angle_alpha   90.00
_cell.angle_beta   90.00
_cell.angle_gamma   90.00
#
_symmetry.space_group_name_H-M   'P 1'
#
loop_
_entity.id
_entity.type
_entity.pdbx_description
1 polymer ?
#
loop_
_entity_poly.entity_id
_entity_poly.type
_entity_poly.pdbx_seq_one_letter_code
_entity_poly.pdbx_strand_id
1 'polypeptide(L)'
;MRNKMFSQRNLKPAVLLLLLIVAGIFVSSCRRSQANVRKEETANATTTPVVVDVTTAGAIKRDLPRFFEATGSLAGDQQTDVAPQTAGKVVAVGVDIGSFVRRGQMLVKLDDAELKLHVDQAAAQLEQTKAAVRQAEEKIGLRPGQAFDPNRVAEVAAAKVGLDLAQKNLVRAEKLIESGDVSRSFYDEQRARRDQLKEQYDVALAQARQNYAAVDVARTNVANAQAALALARKSLSYSIIPAPIDGFVSERTADLGEYVSPQQKVATIVRTNPLRIRIDIPEQAIPEVKVGQSVSVTTSAWPDKSFAGRVARIAPNVSAASRTLTVEAEIENSGGALKPGQFATVRMLQERPEPAVLIPARAVVSEAGVSRVFVIKDGHAEQRLVQTGQKEGDLIEVKTGVAADEQVATSGLERLSDGIAVKQ
;
A
#
# COMPACT_ATOMS: atom_id res chain seq x y z
N MET A 1 40.09 -35.06 9.89
CA MET A 1 40.47 -36.02 10.97
C MET A 1 39.22 -36.44 11.73
N ARG A 2 39.00 -37.79 11.73
CA ARG A 2 38.17 -38.60 12.62
C ARG A 2 36.64 -38.34 12.66
N ASN A 3 35.88 -39.05 11.83
CA ASN A 3 35.28 -40.38 12.04
C ASN A 3 34.77 -40.69 13.46
N LYS A 4 33.46 -40.87 13.58
CA LYS A 4 32.86 -41.99 14.32
C LYS A 4 31.47 -42.32 13.79
N MET A 5 31.42 -43.42 13.03
CA MET A 5 30.36 -44.40 12.86
C MET A 5 29.97 -45.03 14.21
N PHE A 6 28.69 -45.28 14.42
CA PHE A 6 28.14 -46.39 15.25
C PHE A 6 26.68 -46.52 14.84
N SER A 7 26.28 -47.53 14.21
CA SER A 7 26.16 -48.95 14.46
C SER A 7 24.67 -49.32 14.56
N GLN A 8 24.22 -50.02 13.52
CA GLN A 8 22.96 -50.78 13.51
C GLN A 8 23.01 -51.92 14.53
N ARG A 9 21.94 -52.13 15.28
CA ARG A 9 21.72 -53.40 15.98
C ARG A 9 20.28 -53.84 15.90
N ASN A 10 20.05 -54.78 15.06
CA ASN A 10 19.06 -55.89 15.05
C ASN A 10 18.10 -56.01 16.24
N LEU A 11 16.83 -55.95 15.97
CA LEU A 11 15.79 -56.59 16.75
C LEU A 11 14.84 -57.34 15.81
N LYS A 12 15.09 -58.61 15.63
CA LYS A 12 14.15 -59.71 15.23
C LYS A 12 14.26 -60.72 16.34
N PRO A 13 13.36 -61.67 16.58
CA PRO A 13 12.01 -61.93 16.11
C PRO A 13 11.03 -62.28 17.29
N ALA A 14 10.17 -61.45 17.65
CA ALA A 14 9.13 -61.75 18.65
C ALA A 14 7.67 -61.49 18.18
N VAL A 15 7.48 -60.95 16.98
CA VAL A 15 6.16 -60.56 16.46
C VAL A 15 5.55 -61.68 15.54
N LEU A 16 6.35 -62.68 15.13
CA LEU A 16 5.87 -63.70 14.20
C LEU A 16 5.21 -64.93 14.92
N LEU A 17 5.30 -65.04 16.23
CA LEU A 17 4.77 -66.19 16.98
C LEU A 17 3.38 -65.96 17.54
N LEU A 18 2.83 -64.74 17.54
CA LEU A 18 1.50 -64.42 18.10
C LEU A 18 0.36 -64.44 17.05
N LEU A 19 0.66 -64.62 15.76
CA LEU A 19 -0.34 -64.60 14.67
C LEU A 19 -0.79 -66.02 14.25
N LEU A 20 -0.19 -67.09 14.78
CA LEU A 20 -0.51 -68.49 14.50
C LEU A 20 -1.40 -69.21 15.54
N ILE A 21 -1.78 -68.54 16.66
CA ILE A 21 -2.61 -69.15 17.72
C ILE A 21 -4.08 -68.70 17.64
N VAL A 22 -4.44 -67.68 16.85
CA VAL A 22 -5.81 -67.19 16.71
C VAL A 22 -6.60 -67.87 15.55
N ALA A 23 -5.95 -68.65 14.68
CA ALA A 23 -6.59 -69.31 13.55
C ALA A 23 -7.17 -70.72 13.84
N GLY A 24 -7.16 -71.19 15.10
CA GLY A 24 -7.47 -72.58 15.46
C GLY A 24 -8.82 -72.81 16.14
N ILE A 25 -9.70 -71.84 16.37
CA ILE A 25 -10.93 -72.05 17.21
C ILE A 25 -12.23 -71.65 16.51
N PHE A 26 -12.38 -71.88 15.24
CA PHE A 26 -13.70 -71.70 14.57
C PHE A 26 -14.02 -72.78 13.55
N VAL A 27 -13.91 -74.04 13.95
CA VAL A 27 -14.59 -75.17 13.23
C VAL A 27 -15.08 -76.13 14.25
N SER A 28 -16.33 -76.03 14.66
CA SER A 28 -17.18 -77.19 15.11
C SER A 28 -18.51 -76.66 15.73
N SER A 29 -19.53 -76.56 14.98
CA SER A 29 -20.88 -76.94 15.46
C SER A 29 -21.92 -76.85 14.34
N CYS A 30 -21.91 -77.83 13.46
CA CYS A 30 -23.13 -78.22 12.73
C CYS A 30 -23.84 -79.30 13.57
N ARG A 31 -24.99 -79.00 14.11
CA ARG A 31 -25.90 -80.04 14.52
C ARG A 31 -27.36 -79.69 14.15
N ARG A 32 -27.83 -80.46 13.24
CA ARG A 32 -29.18 -80.69 12.75
C ARG A 32 -30.21 -80.66 13.85
N SER A 33 -31.29 -79.89 13.67
CA SER A 33 -32.60 -80.24 14.27
C SER A 33 -33.66 -80.05 13.22
N GLN A 34 -34.25 -81.17 12.80
CA GLN A 34 -35.53 -81.26 12.10
C GLN A 34 -36.61 -81.14 13.14
N ALA A 35 -37.63 -80.34 12.87
CA ALA A 35 -39.02 -80.73 13.19
C ALA A 35 -40.04 -79.68 12.75
N ASN A 36 -40.97 -80.13 12.05
CA ASN A 36 -42.39 -79.79 11.97
C ASN A 36 -42.80 -78.59 11.08
N VAL A 37 -43.23 -79.07 9.92
CA VAL A 37 -44.24 -78.46 9.07
C VAL A 37 -45.56 -78.38 9.81
N ARG A 38 -46.01 -77.15 10.12
CA ARG A 38 -47.38 -76.83 10.43
C ARG A 38 -47.91 -75.91 9.38
N LYS A 39 -48.79 -76.42 8.59
CA LYS A 39 -49.55 -75.72 7.57
C LYS A 39 -50.48 -74.74 8.29
N GLU A 40 -50.22 -73.44 8.19
CA GLU A 40 -51.21 -72.42 8.57
C GLU A 40 -51.71 -71.74 7.32
N GLU A 41 -53.02 -71.64 7.28
CA GLU A 41 -53.87 -71.11 6.26
C GLU A 41 -53.53 -69.70 5.93
N THR A 42 -53.46 -69.38 4.65
CA THR A 42 -53.39 -68.07 4.05
C THR A 42 -54.63 -67.27 4.42
N ALA A 43 -54.55 -66.48 5.49
CA ALA A 43 -55.50 -65.38 5.68
C ALA A 43 -55.10 -64.25 4.76
N ASN A 44 -55.92 -64.06 3.76
CA ASN A 44 -55.89 -62.88 2.91
C ASN A 44 -56.15 -61.62 3.79
N ALA A 45 -55.09 -60.99 4.35
CA ALA A 45 -55.23 -59.69 4.93
C ALA A 45 -55.36 -58.70 3.77
N THR A 46 -56.55 -58.27 3.48
CA THR A 46 -56.82 -57.09 2.70
C THR A 46 -56.22 -55.89 3.44
N THR A 47 -54.97 -55.55 3.16
CA THR A 47 -54.34 -54.30 3.61
C THR A 47 -55.10 -53.20 2.90
N THR A 48 -56.02 -52.55 3.58
CA THR A 48 -56.57 -51.28 3.19
C THR A 48 -55.33 -50.34 2.98
N PRO A 49 -55.16 -49.75 1.82
CA PRO A 49 -54.01 -48.83 1.61
C PRO A 49 -54.14 -47.73 2.64
N VAL A 50 -53.12 -47.62 3.52
CA VAL A 50 -53.02 -46.48 4.45
C VAL A 50 -52.76 -45.23 3.60
N VAL A 51 -53.83 -44.47 3.40
CA VAL A 51 -53.75 -43.19 2.69
C VAL A 51 -53.40 -42.15 3.71
N VAL A 52 -52.26 -41.49 3.52
CA VAL A 52 -51.77 -40.38 4.38
C VAL A 52 -52.23 -39.07 3.81
N ASP A 53 -52.94 -38.23 4.60
CA ASP A 53 -53.29 -36.88 4.20
C ASP A 53 -52.03 -36.00 4.27
N VAL A 54 -51.66 -35.33 3.17
CA VAL A 54 -50.48 -34.49 3.05
C VAL A 54 -50.83 -33.11 2.42
N THR A 55 -50.22 -32.09 2.87
CA THR A 55 -50.18 -30.81 2.13
C THR A 55 -48.96 -30.81 1.21
N THR A 56 -49.13 -30.33 0.01
CA THR A 56 -48.08 -30.27 -0.98
C THR A 56 -47.71 -28.80 -1.33
N ALA A 57 -46.52 -28.60 -1.81
CA ALA A 57 -46.08 -27.33 -2.44
C ALA A 57 -45.30 -27.63 -3.71
N GLY A 58 -45.52 -26.82 -4.74
CA GLY A 58 -44.79 -26.95 -5.98
C GLY A 58 -43.34 -26.48 -5.82
N ALA A 59 -42.42 -27.22 -6.42
CA ALA A 59 -41.01 -26.77 -6.58
C ALA A 59 -40.95 -25.64 -7.60
N ILE A 60 -40.47 -24.50 -7.20
CA ILE A 60 -40.40 -23.30 -8.07
C ILE A 60 -39.00 -23.11 -8.61
N LYS A 61 -38.92 -22.76 -9.89
CA LYS A 61 -37.65 -22.36 -10.51
C LYS A 61 -37.49 -20.87 -10.35
N ARG A 62 -36.37 -20.42 -9.74
CA ARG A 62 -36.03 -19.04 -9.55
C ARG A 62 -34.54 -18.85 -9.75
N ASP A 63 -34.14 -17.70 -10.31
CA ASP A 63 -32.75 -17.32 -10.42
C ASP A 63 -32.25 -16.85 -9.04
N LEU A 64 -31.24 -17.55 -8.49
CA LEU A 64 -30.64 -17.23 -7.22
C LEU A 64 -29.32 -16.49 -7.40
N PRO A 65 -29.06 -15.45 -6.61
CA PRO A 65 -27.76 -14.81 -6.59
C PRO A 65 -26.70 -15.81 -6.07
N ARG A 66 -25.61 -15.93 -6.80
CA ARG A 66 -24.46 -16.72 -6.40
C ARG A 66 -23.41 -15.83 -5.76
N PHE A 67 -22.70 -16.39 -4.79
CA PHE A 67 -21.59 -15.71 -4.13
C PHE A 67 -20.34 -16.56 -4.28
N PHE A 68 -19.27 -15.88 -4.67
CA PHE A 68 -17.93 -16.43 -4.56
C PHE A 68 -17.38 -16.09 -3.16
N GLU A 69 -16.88 -17.07 -2.44
CA GLU A 69 -16.26 -16.88 -1.12
C GLU A 69 -14.76 -17.12 -1.23
N ALA A 70 -14.00 -16.16 -0.73
CA ALA A 70 -12.56 -16.26 -0.63
C ALA A 70 -12.09 -15.75 0.73
N THR A 71 -11.00 -16.30 1.21
CA THR A 71 -10.34 -15.83 2.44
C THR A 71 -9.17 -14.94 2.10
N GLY A 72 -8.93 -13.95 2.94
CA GLY A 72 -7.81 -13.04 2.79
C GLY A 72 -7.37 -12.44 4.11
N SER A 73 -6.30 -11.68 4.08
CA SER A 73 -5.80 -10.92 5.23
C SER A 73 -6.03 -9.42 5.04
N LEU A 74 -6.50 -8.76 6.10
CA LEU A 74 -6.63 -7.33 6.15
C LEU A 74 -5.25 -6.68 6.30
N ALA A 75 -5.00 -5.64 5.52
CA ALA A 75 -3.80 -4.82 5.59
C ALA A 75 -4.19 -3.34 5.69
N GLY A 76 -3.32 -2.53 6.23
CA GLY A 76 -3.48 -1.08 6.13
C GLY A 76 -3.45 -0.62 4.68
N ASP A 77 -4.18 0.44 4.35
CA ASP A 77 -4.12 1.06 3.01
C ASP A 77 -2.69 1.47 2.66
N GLN A 78 -2.00 2.07 3.63
CA GLN A 78 -0.59 2.41 3.56
C GLN A 78 0.08 2.04 4.87
N GLN A 79 1.26 1.47 4.75
CA GLN A 79 2.16 1.23 5.88
C GLN A 79 3.52 1.82 5.52
N THR A 80 4.08 2.60 6.42
CA THR A 80 5.37 3.26 6.20
C THR A 80 6.24 3.11 7.42
N ASP A 81 7.42 2.56 7.22
CA ASP A 81 8.48 2.56 8.21
C ASP A 81 9.21 3.90 8.14
N VAL A 82 9.28 4.58 9.26
CA VAL A 82 9.93 5.88 9.39
C VAL A 82 11.31 5.69 9.96
N ALA A 83 12.32 6.18 9.23
CA ALA A 83 13.71 6.17 9.66
C ALA A 83 14.26 7.61 9.68
N PRO A 84 15.24 7.92 10.54
CA PRO A 84 15.89 9.22 10.55
C PRO A 84 16.72 9.43 9.29
N GLN A 85 16.88 10.69 8.86
CA GLN A 85 17.76 11.04 7.74
C GLN A 85 19.19 11.34 8.20
N THR A 86 19.39 11.57 9.50
CA THR A 86 20.69 11.78 10.13
C THR A 86 20.78 10.93 11.40
N ALA A 87 22.00 10.55 11.76
CA ALA A 87 22.23 9.87 13.03
C ALA A 87 22.22 10.88 14.18
N GLY A 88 21.78 10.43 15.36
CA GLY A 88 21.78 11.28 16.54
C GLY A 88 21.12 10.61 17.75
N LYS A 89 21.28 11.24 18.92
CA LYS A 89 20.65 10.81 20.16
C LYS A 89 19.21 11.32 20.25
N VAL A 90 18.28 10.47 20.62
CA VAL A 90 16.88 10.83 20.84
C VAL A 90 16.73 11.68 22.11
N VAL A 91 16.22 12.90 21.97
CA VAL A 91 15.97 13.81 23.12
C VAL A 91 14.49 14.00 23.41
N ALA A 92 13.61 13.66 22.48
CA ALA A 92 12.17 13.65 22.73
C ALA A 92 11.46 12.65 21.81
N VAL A 93 10.45 11.97 22.33
CA VAL A 93 9.52 11.12 21.62
C VAL A 93 8.13 11.71 21.80
N GLY A 94 7.47 12.12 20.71
CA GLY A 94 6.18 12.82 20.72
C GLY A 94 4.97 11.92 20.54
N VAL A 95 5.16 10.60 20.40
CA VAL A 95 4.10 9.64 20.09
C VAL A 95 4.31 8.31 20.80
N ASP A 96 3.23 7.56 20.98
CA ASP A 96 3.29 6.20 21.52
C ASP A 96 2.51 5.24 20.62
N ILE A 97 2.68 3.93 20.84
CA ILE A 97 1.98 2.87 20.12
C ILE A 97 0.45 3.09 20.27
N GLY A 98 -0.27 3.01 19.16
CA GLY A 98 -1.71 3.26 19.12
C GLY A 98 -2.11 4.72 18.98
N SER A 99 -1.19 5.69 19.07
CA SER A 99 -1.46 7.10 18.86
C SER A 99 -1.79 7.39 17.40
N PHE A 100 -2.80 8.22 17.17
CA PHE A 100 -3.06 8.77 15.84
C PHE A 100 -2.14 9.94 15.56
N VAL A 101 -1.51 9.95 14.40
CA VAL A 101 -0.61 11.01 13.95
C VAL A 101 -1.07 11.59 12.62
N ARG A 102 -0.85 12.89 12.44
CA ARG A 102 -1.07 13.58 11.18
C ARG A 102 0.25 13.75 10.43
N ARG A 103 0.18 13.76 9.12
CA ARG A 103 1.33 14.06 8.27
C ARG A 103 2.01 15.35 8.70
N GLY A 104 3.34 15.30 8.88
CA GLY A 104 4.15 16.44 9.34
C GLY A 104 4.24 16.56 10.86
N GLN A 105 3.45 15.82 11.63
CA GLN A 105 3.54 15.79 13.09
C GLN A 105 4.87 15.18 13.53
N MET A 106 5.53 15.78 14.51
CA MET A 106 6.78 15.29 15.07
C MET A 106 6.57 13.94 15.78
N LEU A 107 7.34 12.94 15.38
CA LEU A 107 7.40 11.62 16.01
C LEU A 107 8.53 11.56 17.02
N VAL A 108 9.73 11.91 16.57
CA VAL A 108 10.96 11.84 17.36
C VAL A 108 11.78 13.10 17.08
N LYS A 109 12.45 13.61 18.12
CA LYS A 109 13.42 14.68 18.01
C LYS A 109 14.79 14.17 18.44
N LEU A 110 15.79 14.40 17.59
CA LEU A 110 17.18 14.13 17.86
C LEU A 110 17.85 15.36 18.52
N ASP A 111 18.97 15.14 19.17
CA ASP A 111 19.82 16.22 19.68
C ASP A 111 20.28 17.10 18.51
N ASP A 112 19.95 18.37 18.58
CA ASP A 112 20.18 19.36 17.53
C ASP A 112 21.26 20.39 17.89
N ALA A 113 21.93 20.23 19.04
CA ALA A 113 22.88 21.22 19.55
C ALA A 113 24.06 21.46 18.60
N GLU A 114 24.68 20.39 18.11
CA GLU A 114 25.79 20.47 17.16
C GLU A 114 25.31 21.03 15.79
N LEU A 115 24.15 20.60 15.32
CA LEU A 115 23.58 21.07 14.05
C LEU A 115 23.24 22.56 14.08
N LYS A 116 22.80 23.09 15.23
CA LYS A 116 22.58 24.51 15.44
C LYS A 116 23.89 25.31 15.35
N LEU A 117 24.94 24.80 16.01
CA LEU A 117 26.26 25.42 15.93
C LEU A 117 26.78 25.48 14.47
N HIS A 118 26.55 24.44 13.69
CA HIS A 118 26.91 24.46 12.26
C HIS A 118 26.09 25.50 11.46
N VAL A 119 24.81 25.67 11.78
CA VAL A 119 23.98 26.73 11.14
C VAL A 119 24.52 28.11 11.52
N ASP A 120 24.87 28.36 12.80
CA ASP A 120 25.38 29.63 13.27
C ASP A 120 26.74 29.94 12.64
N GLN A 121 27.64 28.96 12.52
CA GLN A 121 28.92 29.08 11.83
C GLN A 121 28.75 29.45 10.36
N ALA A 122 27.84 28.74 9.64
CA ALA A 122 27.60 29.07 8.23
C ALA A 122 26.93 30.43 8.04
N ALA A 123 26.08 30.86 9.00
CA ALA A 123 25.51 32.21 8.99
C ALA A 123 26.56 33.28 9.21
N ALA A 124 27.47 33.09 10.14
CA ALA A 124 28.60 34.02 10.37
C ALA A 124 29.51 34.12 9.12
N GLN A 125 29.82 33.02 8.46
CA GLN A 125 30.58 32.98 7.21
C GLN A 125 29.86 33.74 6.09
N LEU A 126 28.55 33.62 5.98
CA LEU A 126 27.76 34.40 5.01
C LEU A 126 27.89 35.91 5.29
N GLU A 127 27.76 36.34 6.53
CA GLU A 127 27.91 37.76 6.86
C GLU A 127 29.34 38.29 6.58
N GLN A 128 30.37 37.50 6.82
CA GLN A 128 31.73 37.80 6.46
C GLN A 128 31.90 38.02 4.93
N THR A 129 31.34 37.10 4.13
CA THR A 129 31.43 37.24 2.66
C THR A 129 30.63 38.42 2.13
N LYS A 130 29.47 38.75 2.73
CA LYS A 130 28.71 39.96 2.41
C LYS A 130 29.51 41.25 2.74
N ALA A 131 30.24 41.24 3.87
CA ALA A 131 31.12 42.39 4.19
C ALA A 131 32.25 42.57 3.16
N ALA A 132 32.82 41.44 2.66
CA ALA A 132 33.81 41.48 1.60
C ALA A 132 33.27 42.09 0.28
N VAL A 133 32.03 41.78 -0.07
CA VAL A 133 31.36 42.41 -1.25
C VAL A 133 31.24 43.92 -1.03
N ARG A 134 30.70 44.33 0.14
CA ARG A 134 30.59 45.77 0.43
C ARG A 134 31.94 46.50 0.33
N GLN A 135 33.00 45.91 0.87
CA GLN A 135 34.35 46.47 0.78
C GLN A 135 34.83 46.56 -0.67
N ALA A 136 34.59 45.56 -1.50
CA ALA A 136 34.97 45.56 -2.90
C ALA A 136 34.14 46.57 -3.72
N GLU A 137 32.86 46.73 -3.45
CA GLU A 137 31.97 47.71 -4.07
C GLU A 137 32.37 49.17 -3.68
N GLU A 138 32.66 49.42 -2.40
CA GLU A 138 33.10 50.70 -1.90
C GLU A 138 34.43 51.17 -2.56
N LYS A 139 35.37 50.23 -2.77
CA LYS A 139 36.65 50.49 -3.42
C LYS A 139 36.49 51.11 -4.81
N ILE A 140 35.43 50.75 -5.54
CA ILE A 140 35.15 51.28 -6.89
C ILE A 140 34.03 52.32 -6.91
N GLY A 141 33.52 52.75 -5.74
CA GLY A 141 32.42 53.69 -5.61
C GLY A 141 31.07 53.18 -6.14
N LEU A 142 30.89 51.84 -6.19
CA LEU A 142 29.67 51.24 -6.68
C LEU A 142 28.60 51.18 -5.56
N ARG A 143 27.43 51.73 -5.83
CA ARG A 143 26.30 51.67 -4.90
C ARG A 143 25.47 50.39 -5.11
N PRO A 144 24.85 49.86 -4.08
CA PRO A 144 23.98 48.69 -4.22
C PRO A 144 22.90 48.90 -5.28
N GLY A 145 22.75 47.91 -6.20
CA GLY A 145 21.77 47.96 -7.29
C GLY A 145 22.15 48.86 -8.49
N GLN A 146 23.28 49.50 -8.45
CA GLN A 146 23.79 50.34 -9.57
C GLN A 146 24.53 49.47 -10.58
N ALA A 147 24.29 49.70 -11.86
CA ALA A 147 25.10 49.11 -12.94
C ALA A 147 26.50 49.66 -12.91
N PHE A 148 27.51 48.84 -13.12
CA PHE A 148 28.89 49.25 -13.21
C PHE A 148 29.14 50.08 -14.47
N ASP A 149 29.61 51.34 -14.30
CA ASP A 149 30.12 52.20 -15.34
C ASP A 149 31.54 52.57 -15.00
N PRO A 150 32.55 52.09 -15.72
CA PRO A 150 33.92 52.33 -15.43
C PRO A 150 34.24 53.84 -15.48
N ASN A 151 33.53 54.65 -16.26
CA ASN A 151 33.78 56.11 -16.37
C ASN A 151 33.35 56.88 -15.10
N ARG A 152 32.62 56.30 -14.23
CA ARG A 152 32.22 56.88 -12.92
C ARG A 152 33.21 56.59 -11.81
N VAL A 153 34.15 55.66 -12.03
CA VAL A 153 35.23 55.42 -11.09
C VAL A 153 36.13 56.67 -11.04
N ALA A 154 36.40 57.19 -9.85
CA ALA A 154 37.07 58.50 -9.68
C ALA A 154 38.41 58.63 -10.45
N GLU A 155 39.20 57.56 -10.43
CA GLU A 155 40.49 57.51 -11.14
C GLU A 155 40.30 57.56 -12.66
N VAL A 156 39.33 56.86 -13.21
CA VAL A 156 39.02 56.86 -14.64
C VAL A 156 38.46 58.23 -15.06
N ALA A 157 37.56 58.81 -14.25
CA ALA A 157 36.99 60.13 -14.51
C ALA A 157 38.07 61.23 -14.54
N ALA A 158 39.01 61.18 -13.58
CA ALA A 158 40.12 62.10 -13.55
C ALA A 158 41.03 61.97 -14.78
N ALA A 159 41.43 60.76 -15.15
CA ALA A 159 42.23 60.48 -16.33
C ALA A 159 41.52 60.91 -17.63
N LYS A 160 40.21 60.75 -17.72
CA LYS A 160 39.36 61.16 -18.85
C LYS A 160 39.38 62.70 -19.02
N VAL A 161 39.18 63.39 -17.94
CA VAL A 161 39.23 64.87 -17.97
C VAL A 161 40.61 65.37 -18.49
N GLY A 162 41.71 64.73 -18.05
CA GLY A 162 43.05 65.03 -18.55
C GLY A 162 43.20 64.76 -20.05
N LEU A 163 42.72 63.62 -20.51
CA LEU A 163 42.72 63.23 -21.92
C LEU A 163 41.89 64.19 -22.78
N ASP A 164 40.67 64.53 -22.32
CA ASP A 164 39.75 65.43 -23.02
C ASP A 164 40.37 66.84 -23.19
N LEU A 165 41.10 67.35 -22.18
CA LEU A 165 41.81 68.57 -22.26
C LEU A 165 42.98 68.54 -23.29
N ALA A 166 43.77 67.46 -23.24
CA ALA A 166 44.86 67.26 -24.18
C ALA A 166 44.36 67.08 -25.63
N GLN A 167 43.23 66.37 -25.81
CA GLN A 167 42.61 66.24 -27.12
C GLN A 167 42.17 67.61 -27.69
N LYS A 168 41.55 68.47 -26.86
CA LYS A 168 41.18 69.85 -27.26
C LYS A 168 42.38 70.69 -27.60
N ASN A 169 43.51 70.52 -26.88
CA ASN A 169 44.77 71.26 -27.15
C ASN A 169 45.41 70.81 -28.48
N LEU A 170 45.39 69.47 -28.73
CA LEU A 170 45.88 68.91 -30.00
C LEU A 170 45.08 69.43 -31.20
N VAL A 171 43.75 69.42 -31.13
CA VAL A 171 42.86 69.96 -32.18
C VAL A 171 43.13 71.46 -32.44
N ARG A 172 43.46 72.22 -31.37
CA ARG A 172 43.87 73.64 -31.51
C ARG A 172 45.23 73.79 -32.21
N ALA A 173 46.22 72.98 -31.79
CA ALA A 173 47.57 72.99 -32.41
C ALA A 173 47.51 72.56 -33.88
N GLU A 174 46.60 71.62 -34.25
CA GLU A 174 46.37 71.18 -35.63
C GLU A 174 45.86 72.29 -36.52
N LYS A 175 44.93 73.12 -36.04
CA LYS A 175 44.47 74.31 -36.76
C LYS A 175 45.52 75.41 -36.87
N LEU A 176 46.37 75.62 -35.84
CA LEU A 176 47.44 76.65 -35.85
C LEU A 176 48.62 76.24 -36.71
N ILE A 177 48.95 74.98 -36.89
CA ILE A 177 49.98 74.51 -37.81
C ILE A 177 49.54 74.62 -39.25
N GLU A 178 48.26 74.45 -39.56
CA GLU A 178 47.68 74.69 -40.90
C GLU A 178 47.74 76.14 -41.30
N SER A 179 47.58 77.10 -40.33
CA SER A 179 47.73 78.51 -40.56
C SER A 179 49.20 79.02 -40.54
N GLY A 180 50.14 78.17 -40.14
CA GLY A 180 51.55 78.49 -40.03
C GLY A 180 51.96 79.25 -38.75
N ASP A 181 51.09 79.38 -37.76
CA ASP A 181 51.25 80.15 -36.53
C ASP A 181 52.07 79.42 -35.44
N VAL A 182 52.31 78.09 -35.57
CA VAL A 182 53.07 77.29 -34.62
C VAL A 182 54.09 76.39 -35.34
N SER A 183 55.13 75.98 -34.58
CA SER A 183 56.16 75.06 -35.08
C SER A 183 55.69 73.65 -35.12
N ARG A 184 56.27 72.81 -35.99
CA ARG A 184 56.00 71.38 -36.07
C ARG A 184 56.31 70.63 -34.73
N SER A 185 57.42 71.08 -34.10
CA SER A 185 57.79 70.52 -32.78
C SER A 185 56.72 70.74 -31.70
N PHE A 186 56.03 71.90 -31.70
CA PHE A 186 54.94 72.19 -30.79
C PHE A 186 53.74 71.26 -31.04
N TYR A 187 53.40 71.01 -32.32
CA TYR A 187 52.34 70.03 -32.65
C TYR A 187 52.73 68.64 -32.20
N ASP A 188 53.97 68.19 -32.50
CA ASP A 188 54.42 66.84 -32.10
C ASP A 188 54.43 66.68 -30.57
N GLU A 189 54.78 67.75 -29.82
CA GLU A 189 54.68 67.75 -28.34
C GLU A 189 53.24 67.61 -27.85
N GLN A 190 52.28 68.33 -28.43
CA GLN A 190 50.88 68.22 -28.04
C GLN A 190 50.30 66.80 -28.39
N ARG A 191 50.74 66.25 -29.49
CA ARG A 191 50.38 64.88 -29.90
C ARG A 191 50.94 63.84 -28.89
N ALA A 192 52.22 63.93 -28.58
CA ALA A 192 52.86 63.07 -27.60
C ALA A 192 52.17 63.16 -26.22
N ARG A 193 51.79 64.38 -25.81
CA ARG A 193 51.06 64.63 -24.57
C ARG A 193 49.69 63.97 -24.55
N ARG A 194 48.95 64.08 -25.66
CA ARG A 194 47.65 63.42 -25.80
C ARG A 194 47.79 61.87 -25.76
N ASP A 195 48.80 61.33 -26.44
CA ASP A 195 49.07 59.91 -26.49
C ASP A 195 49.43 59.37 -25.08
N GLN A 196 50.30 60.12 -24.36
CA GLN A 196 50.61 59.77 -22.96
C GLN A 196 49.38 59.75 -22.05
N LEU A 197 48.52 60.78 -22.17
CA LEU A 197 47.29 60.81 -21.32
C LEU A 197 46.25 59.81 -21.74
N LYS A 198 46.22 59.39 -23.02
CA LYS A 198 45.39 58.29 -23.50
C LYS A 198 45.81 56.95 -22.87
N GLU A 199 47.12 56.67 -22.87
CA GLU A 199 47.64 55.49 -22.21
C GLU A 199 47.32 55.50 -20.72
N GLN A 200 47.39 56.60 -20.00
CA GLN A 200 47.00 56.72 -18.60
C GLN A 200 45.48 56.41 -18.39
N TYR A 201 44.61 56.90 -19.29
CA TYR A 201 43.19 56.62 -19.26
C TYR A 201 42.92 55.14 -19.52
N ASP A 202 43.59 54.53 -20.51
CA ASP A 202 43.41 53.12 -20.85
C ASP A 202 43.87 52.22 -19.69
N VAL A 203 44.96 52.54 -19.00
CA VAL A 203 45.44 51.86 -17.79
C VAL A 203 44.42 51.99 -16.65
N ALA A 204 43.89 53.18 -16.38
CA ALA A 204 42.90 53.42 -15.34
C ALA A 204 41.60 52.63 -15.63
N LEU A 205 41.18 52.60 -16.91
CA LEU A 205 40.02 51.84 -17.36
C LEU A 205 40.20 50.31 -17.14
N ALA A 206 41.39 49.79 -17.49
CA ALA A 206 41.73 48.40 -17.28
C ALA A 206 41.70 48.02 -15.77
N GLN A 207 42.31 48.92 -14.93
CA GLN A 207 42.28 48.70 -13.46
C GLN A 207 40.87 48.73 -12.86
N ALA A 208 40.01 49.65 -13.33
CA ALA A 208 38.61 49.71 -12.89
C ALA A 208 37.84 48.43 -13.25
N ARG A 209 38.03 47.87 -14.46
CA ARG A 209 37.46 46.62 -14.89
C ARG A 209 37.98 45.45 -14.04
N GLN A 210 39.27 45.41 -13.74
CA GLN A 210 39.84 44.36 -12.87
C GLN A 210 39.27 44.43 -11.45
N ASN A 211 39.14 45.65 -10.88
CA ASN A 211 38.52 45.83 -9.57
C ASN A 211 37.03 45.39 -9.59
N TYR A 212 36.31 45.64 -10.69
CA TYR A 212 34.93 45.16 -10.83
C TYR A 212 34.85 43.63 -10.91
N ALA A 213 35.76 42.98 -11.63
CA ALA A 213 35.84 41.52 -11.64
C ALA A 213 36.05 40.93 -10.23
N ALA A 214 36.80 41.64 -9.37
CA ALA A 214 36.96 41.26 -7.96
C ALA A 214 35.62 41.34 -7.18
N VAL A 215 34.71 42.29 -7.51
CA VAL A 215 33.35 42.35 -6.94
C VAL A 215 32.55 41.12 -7.36
N ASP A 216 32.63 40.71 -8.63
CA ASP A 216 31.90 39.53 -9.12
C ASP A 216 32.41 38.25 -8.45
N VAL A 217 33.69 38.10 -8.21
CA VAL A 217 34.28 37.02 -7.41
C VAL A 217 33.74 37.06 -5.99
N ALA A 218 33.71 38.23 -5.34
CA ALA A 218 33.16 38.37 -3.99
C ALA A 218 31.65 38.00 -3.92
N ARG A 219 30.87 38.42 -4.91
CA ARG A 219 29.43 38.03 -5.03
C ARG A 219 29.24 36.51 -5.21
N THR A 220 30.11 35.88 -6.00
CA THR A 220 30.11 34.43 -6.14
C THR A 220 30.37 33.72 -4.80
N ASN A 221 31.31 34.27 -4.00
CA ASN A 221 31.57 33.72 -2.66
C ASN A 221 30.37 33.88 -1.73
N VAL A 222 29.58 34.96 -1.85
CA VAL A 222 28.30 35.09 -1.12
C VAL A 222 27.32 33.99 -1.54
N ALA A 223 27.18 33.70 -2.83
CA ALA A 223 26.31 32.63 -3.31
C ALA A 223 26.74 31.26 -2.75
N ASN A 224 28.03 30.97 -2.73
CA ASN A 224 28.58 29.75 -2.14
C ASN A 224 28.27 29.66 -0.63
N ALA A 225 28.46 30.73 0.12
CA ALA A 225 28.19 30.80 1.54
C ALA A 225 26.67 30.67 1.83
N GLN A 226 25.80 31.22 0.99
CA GLN A 226 24.34 31.02 1.06
C GLN A 226 23.96 29.57 0.86
N ALA A 227 24.56 28.89 -0.12
CA ALA A 227 24.33 27.47 -0.36
C ALA A 227 24.81 26.64 0.83
N ALA A 228 25.94 26.94 1.43
CA ALA A 228 26.43 26.26 2.63
C ALA A 228 25.48 26.45 3.83
N LEU A 229 24.97 27.66 4.05
CA LEU A 229 23.98 27.94 5.09
C LEU A 229 22.65 27.16 4.85
N ALA A 230 22.20 27.11 3.59
CA ALA A 230 20.99 26.33 3.23
C ALA A 230 21.16 24.83 3.52
N LEU A 231 22.35 24.28 3.22
CA LEU A 231 22.70 22.89 3.53
C LEU A 231 22.72 22.64 5.04
N ALA A 232 23.35 23.52 5.82
CA ALA A 232 23.37 23.40 7.29
C ALA A 232 21.96 23.45 7.89
N ARG A 233 21.10 24.36 7.42
CA ARG A 233 19.69 24.44 7.83
C ARG A 233 18.90 23.20 7.46
N LYS A 234 19.15 22.62 6.29
CA LYS A 234 18.53 21.37 5.87
C LYS A 234 18.95 20.22 6.79
N SER A 235 20.23 20.12 7.12
CA SER A 235 20.73 19.12 8.08
C SER A 235 20.09 19.30 9.46
N LEU A 236 19.92 20.52 9.94
CA LEU A 236 19.21 20.82 11.18
C LEU A 236 17.74 20.36 11.11
N SER A 237 17.06 20.53 9.98
CA SER A 237 15.69 20.09 9.83
C SER A 237 15.52 18.56 9.97
N TYR A 238 16.56 17.79 9.69
CA TYR A 238 16.57 16.34 9.83
C TYR A 238 16.64 15.86 11.28
N SER A 239 16.94 16.76 12.23
CA SER A 239 16.85 16.44 13.66
C SER A 239 15.42 16.19 14.14
N ILE A 240 14.42 16.66 13.41
CA ILE A 240 13.01 16.40 13.67
C ILE A 240 12.54 15.37 12.66
N ILE A 241 12.03 14.23 13.15
CA ILE A 241 11.52 13.15 12.33
C ILE A 241 9.99 13.25 12.31
N PRO A 242 9.39 13.72 11.20
CA PRO A 242 7.95 13.88 11.09
C PRO A 242 7.27 12.61 10.56
N ALA A 243 5.97 12.48 10.80
CA ALA A 243 5.11 11.48 10.17
C ALA A 243 4.97 11.76 8.66
N PRO A 244 5.26 10.78 7.76
CA PRO A 244 5.11 10.96 6.32
C PRO A 244 3.66 10.88 5.84
N ILE A 245 2.79 10.19 6.59
CA ILE A 245 1.38 9.96 6.30
C ILE A 245 0.52 10.14 7.55
N ASP A 246 -0.79 10.33 7.36
CA ASP A 246 -1.77 10.23 8.44
C ASP A 246 -2.01 8.75 8.77
N GLY A 247 -2.09 8.40 10.07
CA GLY A 247 -2.32 7.03 10.47
C GLY A 247 -2.09 6.79 11.96
N PHE A 248 -2.08 5.53 12.35
CA PHE A 248 -1.79 5.10 13.70
C PHE A 248 -0.37 4.54 13.79
N VAL A 249 0.29 4.83 14.88
CA VAL A 249 1.60 4.23 15.21
C VAL A 249 1.38 2.76 15.57
N SER A 250 1.83 1.86 14.72
CA SER A 250 1.73 0.41 14.97
C SER A 250 2.91 -0.14 15.75
N GLU A 251 4.07 0.48 15.58
CA GLU A 251 5.31 0.10 16.25
C GLU A 251 6.14 1.34 16.53
N ARG A 252 6.77 1.40 17.69
CA ARG A 252 7.74 2.40 18.08
C ARG A 252 8.99 1.66 18.57
N THR A 253 10.10 1.90 17.91
CA THR A 253 11.39 1.26 18.22
C THR A 253 12.36 2.23 18.87
N ALA A 254 12.17 3.54 18.69
CA ALA A 254 13.05 4.55 19.27
C ALA A 254 12.63 4.90 20.71
N ASP A 255 13.58 4.85 21.63
CA ASP A 255 13.43 5.24 23.01
C ASP A 255 14.22 6.51 23.35
N LEU A 256 13.77 7.22 24.40
CA LEU A 256 14.44 8.41 24.89
C LEU A 256 15.87 8.08 25.34
N GLY A 257 16.86 8.83 24.83
CA GLY A 257 18.26 8.63 25.13
C GLY A 257 18.99 7.63 24.23
N GLU A 258 18.26 6.90 23.38
CA GLU A 258 18.82 5.98 22.40
C GLU A 258 19.54 6.72 21.26
N TYR A 259 20.57 6.11 20.70
CA TYR A 259 21.26 6.62 19.51
C TYR A 259 20.73 5.90 18.26
N VAL A 260 20.14 6.65 17.34
CA VAL A 260 19.53 6.12 16.12
C VAL A 260 20.31 6.51 14.87
N SER A 261 20.23 5.67 13.83
CA SER A 261 20.92 5.86 12.55
C SER A 261 19.94 5.76 11.38
N PRO A 262 20.30 6.24 10.17
CA PRO A 262 19.43 6.19 8.98
C PRO A 262 18.98 4.79 8.55
N GLN A 263 19.68 3.72 8.96
CA GLN A 263 19.31 2.35 8.66
C GLN A 263 18.28 1.75 9.65
N GLN A 264 18.06 2.42 10.78
CA GLN A 264 17.18 1.94 11.85
C GLN A 264 15.84 2.65 11.77
N LYS A 265 14.74 1.89 11.69
CA LYS A 265 13.41 2.48 11.79
C LYS A 265 13.16 2.98 13.22
N VAL A 266 12.47 4.09 13.37
CA VAL A 266 12.08 4.66 14.66
C VAL A 266 10.61 4.45 14.99
N ALA A 267 9.78 4.33 13.97
CA ALA A 267 8.35 4.05 14.11
C ALA A 267 7.79 3.45 12.81
N THR A 268 6.71 2.70 12.92
CA THR A 268 5.89 2.27 11.79
C THR A 268 4.52 2.92 11.90
N ILE A 269 4.06 3.57 10.84
CA ILE A 269 2.74 4.21 10.76
C ILE A 269 1.89 3.43 9.77
N VAL A 270 0.65 3.13 10.17
CA VAL A 270 -0.31 2.38 9.37
C VAL A 270 -1.60 3.19 9.23
N ARG A 271 -2.05 3.38 7.98
CA ARG A 271 -3.38 3.92 7.70
C ARG A 271 -4.40 2.79 7.80
N THR A 272 -5.33 2.91 8.74
CA THR A 272 -6.34 1.88 9.03
C THR A 272 -7.72 2.18 8.46
N ASN A 273 -7.88 3.30 7.76
CA ASN A 273 -9.11 3.65 7.05
C ASN A 273 -8.78 4.37 5.73
N PRO A 274 -9.18 3.81 4.57
CA PRO A 274 -9.74 2.47 4.41
C PRO A 274 -8.73 1.36 4.76
N LEU A 275 -9.21 0.14 4.97
CA LEU A 275 -8.39 -1.07 4.99
C LEU A 275 -8.41 -1.73 3.61
N ARG A 276 -7.39 -2.52 3.32
CA ARG A 276 -7.34 -3.38 2.14
C ARG A 276 -7.38 -4.83 2.55
N ILE A 277 -8.09 -5.63 1.79
CA ILE A 277 -8.00 -7.07 1.86
C ILE A 277 -7.46 -7.60 0.55
N ARG A 278 -6.45 -8.45 0.65
CA ARG A 278 -5.90 -9.19 -0.49
C ARG A 278 -6.53 -10.57 -0.49
N ILE A 279 -7.14 -10.92 -1.61
CA ILE A 279 -7.81 -12.19 -1.85
C ILE A 279 -7.26 -12.82 -3.12
N ASP A 280 -7.08 -14.13 -3.10
CA ASP A 280 -6.62 -14.89 -4.23
C ASP A 280 -7.79 -15.67 -4.84
N ILE A 281 -8.10 -15.36 -6.09
CA ILE A 281 -9.25 -15.85 -6.83
C ILE A 281 -8.78 -16.92 -7.81
N PRO A 282 -9.38 -18.13 -7.81
CA PRO A 282 -9.04 -19.17 -8.79
C PRO A 282 -9.31 -18.71 -10.22
N GLU A 283 -8.52 -19.21 -11.17
CA GLU A 283 -8.59 -18.86 -12.59
C GLU A 283 -10.00 -18.98 -13.18
N GLN A 284 -10.79 -19.97 -12.73
CA GLN A 284 -12.17 -20.21 -13.19
C GLN A 284 -13.13 -19.06 -12.85
N ALA A 285 -12.89 -18.33 -11.75
CA ALA A 285 -13.73 -17.22 -11.30
C ALA A 285 -13.27 -15.84 -11.80
N ILE A 286 -12.16 -15.76 -12.54
CA ILE A 286 -11.61 -14.49 -13.06
C ILE A 286 -12.63 -13.71 -13.91
N PRO A 287 -13.41 -14.33 -14.82
CA PRO A 287 -14.35 -13.58 -15.65
C PRO A 287 -15.46 -12.87 -14.87
N GLU A 288 -15.70 -13.29 -13.62
CA GLU A 288 -16.79 -12.79 -12.77
C GLU A 288 -16.37 -11.62 -11.87
N VAL A 289 -15.07 -11.28 -11.87
CA VAL A 289 -14.53 -10.25 -10.97
C VAL A 289 -14.21 -8.98 -11.75
N LYS A 290 -14.79 -7.87 -11.29
CA LYS A 290 -14.60 -6.55 -11.88
C LYS A 290 -14.21 -5.50 -10.85
N VAL A 291 -13.42 -4.53 -11.28
CA VAL A 291 -13.13 -3.33 -10.47
C VAL A 291 -14.44 -2.59 -10.18
N GLY A 292 -14.62 -2.16 -8.94
CA GLY A 292 -15.83 -1.50 -8.45
C GLY A 292 -16.92 -2.45 -7.93
N GLN A 293 -16.77 -3.77 -8.12
CA GLN A 293 -17.72 -4.78 -7.63
C GLN A 293 -17.81 -4.73 -6.10
N SER A 294 -19.05 -4.75 -5.57
CA SER A 294 -19.29 -4.76 -4.14
C SER A 294 -18.89 -6.08 -3.50
N VAL A 295 -18.26 -6.01 -2.37
CA VAL A 295 -17.87 -7.16 -1.56
C VAL A 295 -18.39 -7.01 -0.15
N SER A 296 -18.72 -8.14 0.48
CA SER A 296 -19.11 -8.25 1.88
C SER A 296 -18.02 -8.99 2.63
N VAL A 297 -17.51 -8.38 3.68
CA VAL A 297 -16.38 -8.91 4.45
C VAL A 297 -16.83 -9.25 5.86
N THR A 298 -16.54 -10.47 6.30
CA THR A 298 -16.80 -10.95 7.66
C THR A 298 -15.48 -11.41 8.29
N THR A 299 -15.34 -11.23 9.60
CA THR A 299 -14.16 -11.66 10.36
C THR A 299 -14.56 -12.54 11.52
N SER A 300 -13.69 -13.43 11.96
CA SER A 300 -13.93 -14.26 13.14
C SER A 300 -14.12 -13.44 14.43
N ALA A 301 -13.55 -12.24 14.50
CA ALA A 301 -13.72 -11.32 15.62
C ALA A 301 -15.14 -10.71 15.68
N TRP A 302 -15.83 -10.64 14.54
CA TRP A 302 -17.17 -10.06 14.41
C TRP A 302 -18.01 -10.93 13.48
N PRO A 303 -18.44 -12.15 13.91
CA PRO A 303 -19.14 -13.11 13.05
C PRO A 303 -20.51 -12.59 12.59
N ASP A 304 -21.19 -11.79 13.42
CA ASP A 304 -22.53 -11.26 13.14
C ASP A 304 -22.50 -9.91 12.39
N LYS A 305 -21.31 -9.36 12.12
CA LYS A 305 -21.16 -8.09 11.41
C LYS A 305 -20.54 -8.30 10.03
N SER A 306 -21.21 -7.75 9.04
CA SER A 306 -20.70 -7.64 7.68
C SER A 306 -20.21 -6.24 7.41
N PHE A 307 -19.01 -6.14 6.87
CA PHE A 307 -18.40 -4.88 6.48
C PHE A 307 -18.44 -4.75 4.96
N ALA A 308 -19.02 -3.66 4.49
CA ALA A 308 -19.10 -3.40 3.06
C ALA A 308 -17.75 -2.94 2.53
N GLY A 309 -17.41 -3.41 1.33
CA GLY A 309 -16.23 -3.01 0.60
C GLY A 309 -16.45 -3.07 -0.90
N ARG A 310 -15.43 -2.75 -1.65
CA ARG A 310 -15.44 -2.82 -3.12
C ARG A 310 -14.10 -3.28 -3.64
N VAL A 311 -14.10 -3.99 -4.77
CA VAL A 311 -12.89 -4.34 -5.51
C VAL A 311 -12.23 -3.07 -6.02
N ALA A 312 -11.04 -2.77 -5.52
CA ALA A 312 -10.30 -1.58 -5.92
C ALA A 312 -9.29 -1.87 -7.03
N ARG A 313 -8.64 -3.04 -6.98
CA ARG A 313 -7.58 -3.40 -7.91
C ARG A 313 -7.61 -4.89 -8.20
N ILE A 314 -7.23 -5.21 -9.43
CA ILE A 314 -7.05 -6.58 -9.92
C ILE A 314 -5.62 -6.66 -10.45
N ALA A 315 -4.86 -7.65 -10.01
CA ALA A 315 -3.50 -7.86 -10.51
C ALA A 315 -3.54 -8.16 -12.01
N PRO A 316 -2.57 -7.69 -12.80
CA PRO A 316 -2.55 -7.93 -14.25
C PRO A 316 -2.11 -9.35 -14.62
N ASN A 317 -1.59 -10.12 -13.66
CA ASN A 317 -1.02 -11.44 -13.87
C ASN A 317 -1.62 -12.47 -12.92
N VAL A 318 -1.73 -13.69 -13.41
CA VAL A 318 -2.11 -14.88 -12.63
C VAL A 318 -0.82 -15.51 -12.09
N SER A 319 -0.84 -15.90 -10.82
CA SER A 319 0.25 -16.65 -10.21
C SER A 319 0.33 -18.06 -10.81
N ALA A 320 1.41 -18.38 -11.50
CA ALA A 320 1.60 -19.70 -12.10
C ALA A 320 1.69 -20.84 -11.06
N ALA A 321 2.17 -20.52 -9.85
CA ALA A 321 2.32 -21.51 -8.78
C ALA A 321 0.99 -21.92 -8.15
N SER A 322 0.09 -20.94 -7.89
CA SER A 322 -1.21 -21.17 -7.24
C SER A 322 -2.38 -21.20 -8.22
N ARG A 323 -2.20 -20.77 -9.47
CA ARG A 323 -3.25 -20.54 -10.48
C ARG A 323 -4.35 -19.64 -9.96
N THR A 324 -3.95 -18.58 -9.25
CA THR A 324 -4.87 -17.59 -8.69
C THR A 324 -4.54 -16.21 -9.18
N LEU A 325 -5.56 -15.38 -9.29
CA LEU A 325 -5.47 -13.95 -9.55
C LEU A 325 -5.60 -13.21 -8.22
N THR A 326 -4.64 -12.35 -7.91
CA THR A 326 -4.73 -11.52 -6.71
C THR A 326 -5.64 -10.32 -6.97
N VAL A 327 -6.62 -10.14 -6.11
CA VAL A 327 -7.56 -9.03 -6.11
C VAL A 327 -7.46 -8.29 -4.78
N GLU A 328 -7.44 -6.96 -4.83
CA GLU A 328 -7.49 -6.11 -3.65
C GLU A 328 -8.84 -5.41 -3.56
N ALA A 329 -9.53 -5.60 -2.43
CA ALA A 329 -10.73 -4.85 -2.11
C ALA A 329 -10.46 -3.85 -0.99
N GLU A 330 -11.07 -2.67 -1.10
CA GLU A 330 -11.07 -1.62 -0.07
C GLU A 330 -12.30 -1.76 0.81
N ILE A 331 -12.10 -1.65 2.12
CA ILE A 331 -13.13 -1.79 3.15
C ILE A 331 -13.11 -0.52 4.00
N GLU A 332 -14.25 0.10 4.14
CA GLU A 332 -14.38 1.25 5.02
C GLU A 332 -14.31 0.82 6.50
N ASN A 333 -13.45 1.46 7.26
CA ASN A 333 -13.21 1.16 8.68
C ASN A 333 -13.27 2.43 9.55
N SER A 334 -14.25 3.28 9.31
CA SER A 334 -14.43 4.56 10.03
C SER A 334 -14.57 4.37 11.55
N GLY A 335 -15.17 3.25 11.98
CA GLY A 335 -15.31 2.89 13.39
C GLY A 335 -14.08 2.20 14.02
N GLY A 336 -13.00 1.91 13.27
CA GLY A 336 -11.78 1.28 13.77
C GLY A 336 -11.96 -0.15 14.32
N ALA A 337 -13.07 -0.81 14.00
CA ALA A 337 -13.41 -2.17 14.48
C ALA A 337 -12.48 -3.24 13.90
N LEU A 338 -12.11 -3.06 12.64
CA LEU A 338 -11.19 -3.96 11.95
C LEU A 338 -9.74 -3.53 12.19
N LYS A 339 -8.85 -4.52 12.31
CA LYS A 339 -7.42 -4.27 12.50
C LYS A 339 -6.61 -4.90 11.37
N PRO A 340 -5.54 -4.26 10.89
CA PRO A 340 -4.57 -4.90 10.01
C PRO A 340 -4.05 -6.20 10.61
N GLY A 341 -3.80 -7.21 9.77
CA GLY A 341 -3.36 -8.53 10.19
C GLY A 341 -4.47 -9.53 10.51
N GLN A 342 -5.73 -9.10 10.61
CA GLN A 342 -6.85 -10.02 10.79
C GLN A 342 -7.15 -10.80 9.50
N PHE A 343 -7.54 -12.07 9.65
CA PHE A 343 -8.12 -12.85 8.56
C PHE A 343 -9.60 -12.52 8.41
N ALA A 344 -10.03 -12.50 7.17
CA ALA A 344 -11.43 -12.23 6.85
C ALA A 344 -11.90 -13.10 5.67
N THR A 345 -13.19 -13.42 5.69
CA THR A 345 -13.88 -14.05 4.57
C THR A 345 -14.57 -12.97 3.75
N VAL A 346 -14.31 -12.98 2.47
CA VAL A 346 -14.89 -12.05 1.49
C VAL A 346 -15.91 -12.80 0.66
N ARG A 347 -17.12 -12.26 0.61
CA ARG A 347 -18.21 -12.74 -0.26
C ARG A 347 -18.42 -11.72 -1.37
N MET A 348 -18.29 -12.16 -2.61
CA MET A 348 -18.52 -11.36 -3.80
C MET A 348 -19.75 -11.87 -4.53
N LEU A 349 -20.67 -10.97 -4.87
CA LEU A 349 -21.84 -11.30 -5.66
C LEU A 349 -21.43 -11.56 -7.11
N GLN A 350 -21.78 -12.74 -7.62
CA GLN A 350 -21.60 -13.06 -9.03
C GLN A 350 -22.60 -12.29 -9.89
N GLU A 351 -22.20 -11.83 -11.06
CA GLU A 351 -23.10 -11.06 -11.94
C GLU A 351 -24.23 -11.88 -12.55
N ARG A 352 -24.03 -13.17 -12.68
CA ARG A 352 -25.02 -14.06 -13.31
C ARG A 352 -25.70 -14.88 -12.23
N PRO A 353 -26.97 -14.59 -11.93
CA PRO A 353 -27.77 -15.47 -11.12
C PRO A 353 -27.95 -16.81 -11.85
N GLU A 354 -27.91 -17.90 -11.12
CA GLU A 354 -28.14 -19.23 -11.69
C GLU A 354 -29.55 -19.72 -11.38
N PRO A 355 -30.22 -20.37 -12.33
CA PRO A 355 -31.51 -20.95 -12.08
C PRO A 355 -31.40 -22.07 -11.04
N ALA A 356 -32.19 -21.98 -10.00
CA ALA A 356 -32.24 -22.94 -8.91
C ALA A 356 -33.68 -23.43 -8.69
N VAL A 357 -33.81 -24.66 -8.25
CA VAL A 357 -35.11 -25.24 -7.83
C VAL A 357 -35.23 -25.02 -6.34
N LEU A 358 -36.29 -24.36 -5.94
CA LEU A 358 -36.59 -24.03 -4.52
C LEU A 358 -37.82 -24.77 -4.06
N ILE A 359 -37.71 -25.33 -2.87
CA ILE A 359 -38.85 -25.95 -2.16
C ILE A 359 -38.98 -25.36 -0.75
N PRO A 360 -40.13 -25.43 -0.10
CA PRO A 360 -40.24 -25.04 1.30
C PRO A 360 -39.26 -25.83 2.18
N ALA A 361 -38.52 -25.16 3.03
CA ALA A 361 -37.52 -25.80 3.91
C ALA A 361 -38.12 -26.90 4.80
N ARG A 362 -39.41 -26.75 5.16
CA ARG A 362 -40.16 -27.74 5.93
C ARG A 362 -40.44 -29.06 5.18
N ALA A 363 -40.28 -29.09 3.85
CA ALA A 363 -40.43 -30.29 3.03
C ALA A 363 -39.19 -31.22 3.09
N VAL A 364 -38.08 -30.71 3.61
CA VAL A 364 -36.80 -31.45 3.71
C VAL A 364 -36.70 -32.12 5.07
N VAL A 365 -36.57 -33.42 5.08
CA VAL A 365 -36.27 -34.21 6.26
C VAL A 365 -34.79 -34.53 6.27
N SER A 366 -34.07 -34.04 7.29
CA SER A 366 -32.65 -34.34 7.46
C SER A 366 -32.44 -35.26 8.65
N GLU A 367 -31.85 -36.42 8.38
CA GLU A 367 -31.58 -37.43 9.41
C GLU A 367 -30.18 -38.00 9.19
N ALA A 368 -29.39 -38.03 10.23
CA ALA A 368 -28.01 -38.52 10.20
C ALA A 368 -27.12 -37.89 9.08
N GLY A 369 -27.36 -36.60 8.73
CA GLY A 369 -26.59 -35.90 7.69
C GLY A 369 -27.08 -36.17 6.25
N VAL A 370 -28.13 -36.98 6.07
CA VAL A 370 -28.75 -37.23 4.76
C VAL A 370 -30.07 -36.46 4.68
N SER A 371 -30.22 -35.67 3.63
CA SER A 371 -31.45 -34.93 3.35
C SER A 371 -32.31 -35.68 2.33
N ARG A 372 -33.60 -35.82 2.63
CA ARG A 372 -34.59 -36.47 1.77
C ARG A 372 -35.85 -35.62 1.65
N VAL A 373 -36.56 -35.79 0.56
CA VAL A 373 -37.90 -35.21 0.30
C VAL A 373 -38.83 -36.28 -0.22
N PHE A 374 -40.12 -36.03 -0.09
CA PHE A 374 -41.17 -36.88 -0.67
C PHE A 374 -41.81 -36.11 -1.82
N VAL A 375 -41.58 -36.58 -3.05
CA VAL A 375 -42.23 -36.05 -4.26
C VAL A 375 -43.52 -36.80 -4.45
N ILE A 376 -44.62 -36.08 -4.69
CA ILE A 376 -45.92 -36.68 -4.91
C ILE A 376 -46.16 -36.83 -6.42
N LYS A 377 -46.28 -38.05 -6.86
CA LYS A 377 -46.54 -38.41 -8.25
C LYS A 377 -47.65 -39.47 -8.32
N ASP A 378 -48.64 -39.22 -9.16
CA ASP A 378 -49.77 -40.13 -9.41
C ASP A 378 -50.46 -40.65 -8.11
N GLY A 379 -50.55 -39.77 -7.07
CA GLY A 379 -51.16 -40.09 -5.80
C GLY A 379 -50.32 -40.95 -4.85
N HIS A 380 -49.03 -41.09 -5.14
CA HIS A 380 -48.06 -41.82 -4.30
C HIS A 380 -46.89 -40.93 -3.93
N ALA A 381 -46.32 -41.16 -2.75
CA ALA A 381 -45.12 -40.47 -2.28
C ALA A 381 -43.85 -41.22 -2.73
N GLU A 382 -42.98 -40.57 -3.49
CA GLU A 382 -41.69 -41.09 -3.92
C GLU A 382 -40.59 -40.44 -3.04
N GLN A 383 -39.88 -41.26 -2.27
CA GLN A 383 -38.76 -40.76 -1.46
C GLN A 383 -37.53 -40.53 -2.34
N ARG A 384 -37.03 -39.31 -2.34
CA ARG A 384 -35.80 -39.00 -3.06
C ARG A 384 -34.76 -38.37 -2.14
N LEU A 385 -33.51 -38.80 -2.31
CA LEU A 385 -32.35 -38.15 -1.69
C LEU A 385 -32.06 -36.84 -2.41
N VAL A 386 -31.83 -35.76 -1.65
CA VAL A 386 -31.61 -34.46 -2.18
C VAL A 386 -30.32 -33.85 -1.62
N GLN A 387 -29.66 -33.09 -2.46
CA GLN A 387 -28.60 -32.17 -2.03
C GLN A 387 -29.20 -30.79 -1.89
N THR A 388 -29.21 -30.26 -0.68
CA THR A 388 -29.67 -28.91 -0.39
C THR A 388 -28.59 -27.91 -0.64
N GLY A 389 -28.98 -26.68 -1.05
CA GLY A 389 -28.09 -25.54 -1.29
C GLY A 389 -28.42 -24.36 -0.39
N GLN A 390 -28.50 -23.17 -0.96
CA GLN A 390 -28.78 -21.92 -0.26
C GLN A 390 -30.21 -21.92 0.32
N LYS A 391 -30.37 -21.32 1.50
CA LYS A 391 -31.67 -21.04 2.11
C LYS A 391 -32.05 -19.59 1.86
N GLU A 392 -33.21 -19.35 1.28
CA GLU A 392 -33.77 -18.02 1.03
C GLU A 392 -35.12 -17.88 1.76
N GLY A 393 -35.11 -17.25 2.93
CA GLY A 393 -36.29 -17.17 3.79
C GLY A 393 -36.80 -18.55 4.22
N ASP A 394 -38.05 -18.87 3.84
CA ASP A 394 -38.67 -20.17 4.12
C ASP A 394 -38.43 -21.25 3.02
N LEU A 395 -37.72 -20.88 1.95
CA LEU A 395 -37.37 -21.76 0.86
C LEU A 395 -35.93 -22.25 0.99
N ILE A 396 -35.68 -23.47 0.49
CA ILE A 396 -34.36 -24.06 0.40
C ILE A 396 -34.08 -24.53 -1.03
N GLU A 397 -32.91 -24.27 -1.54
CA GLU A 397 -32.47 -24.76 -2.83
C GLU A 397 -32.23 -26.26 -2.80
N VAL A 398 -32.70 -26.94 -3.84
CA VAL A 398 -32.39 -28.34 -4.12
C VAL A 398 -31.55 -28.41 -5.39
N LYS A 399 -30.28 -28.83 -5.22
CA LYS A 399 -29.34 -28.97 -6.33
C LYS A 399 -29.60 -30.21 -7.18
N THR A 400 -30.04 -31.30 -6.52
CA THR A 400 -30.29 -32.57 -7.18
C THR A 400 -31.44 -33.28 -6.47
N GLY A 401 -32.26 -34.02 -7.22
CA GLY A 401 -33.32 -34.92 -6.69
C GLY A 401 -34.75 -34.42 -6.89
N VAL A 402 -34.97 -33.12 -7.18
CA VAL A 402 -36.31 -32.58 -7.47
C VAL A 402 -36.22 -31.71 -8.73
N ALA A 403 -37.16 -31.89 -9.65
CA ALA A 403 -37.31 -31.05 -10.83
C ALA A 403 -38.23 -29.84 -10.55
N ALA A 404 -38.18 -28.84 -11.42
CA ALA A 404 -39.10 -27.71 -11.36
C ALA A 404 -40.55 -28.24 -11.59
N ASP A 405 -41.52 -27.61 -10.93
CA ASP A 405 -42.96 -27.89 -10.99
C ASP A 405 -43.38 -29.25 -10.36
N GLU A 406 -42.46 -30.04 -9.79
CA GLU A 406 -42.81 -31.21 -9.02
C GLU A 406 -43.45 -30.80 -7.68
N GLN A 407 -44.44 -31.60 -7.23
CA GLN A 407 -45.11 -31.39 -5.96
C GLN A 407 -44.36 -32.14 -4.84
N VAL A 408 -43.96 -31.41 -3.80
CA VAL A 408 -43.29 -31.99 -2.61
C VAL A 408 -44.22 -31.92 -1.41
N ALA A 409 -44.22 -32.98 -0.60
CA ALA A 409 -44.97 -33.00 0.64
C ALA A 409 -44.37 -32.04 1.67
N THR A 410 -45.22 -31.25 2.33
CA THR A 410 -44.81 -30.25 3.34
C THR A 410 -45.37 -30.57 4.76
N SER A 411 -46.24 -31.60 4.86
CA SER A 411 -46.74 -32.08 6.13
C SER A 411 -46.89 -33.62 6.11
N GLY A 412 -47.04 -34.24 7.26
CA GLY A 412 -47.18 -35.69 7.41
C GLY A 412 -45.90 -36.49 7.14
N LEU A 413 -44.74 -35.84 7.04
CA LEU A 413 -43.46 -36.42 6.58
C LEU A 413 -43.00 -37.62 7.41
N GLU A 414 -43.34 -37.65 8.70
CA GLU A 414 -43.00 -38.75 9.60
C GLU A 414 -43.77 -40.08 9.32
N ARG A 415 -44.89 -39.96 8.58
CA ARG A 415 -45.77 -41.11 8.24
C ARG A 415 -45.57 -41.58 6.80
N LEU A 416 -44.76 -40.80 6.02
CA LEU A 416 -44.51 -41.13 4.63
C LEU A 416 -43.37 -42.14 4.54
N SER A 417 -43.59 -43.13 3.67
CA SER A 417 -42.56 -44.05 3.18
C SER A 417 -42.63 -44.13 1.65
N ASP A 418 -41.61 -44.67 1.05
CA ASP A 418 -41.54 -44.79 -0.41
C ASP A 418 -42.69 -45.62 -0.92
N GLY A 419 -43.41 -45.12 -1.93
CA GLY A 419 -44.55 -45.79 -2.58
C GLY A 419 -45.90 -45.73 -1.84
N ILE A 420 -46.01 -45.06 -0.68
CA ILE A 420 -47.27 -44.94 0.06
C ILE A 420 -48.30 -44.08 -0.69
N ALA A 421 -49.55 -44.49 -0.69
CA ALA A 421 -50.65 -43.73 -1.25
C ALA A 421 -50.95 -42.51 -0.39
N VAL A 422 -51.09 -41.33 -1.02
CA VAL A 422 -51.33 -40.04 -0.36
C VAL A 422 -52.58 -39.36 -0.90
N LYS A 423 -53.25 -38.61 -0.04
CA LYS A 423 -54.37 -37.75 -0.40
C LYS A 423 -53.92 -36.30 -0.17
N GLN A 424 -54.07 -35.46 -1.20
CA GLN A 424 -53.77 -34.03 -1.16
C GLN A 424 -54.98 -33.22 -0.66
#